data_469393419cfe0978d21a3b6bee66f8d4
#
_entry.id   469393419cfe0978d21a3b6bee66f8d4
#
_cell.length_a   1.000
_cell.length_b   1.000
_cell.length_c   1.000
_cell.angle_alpha   90.00
_cell.angle_beta   90.00
_cell.angle_gamma   90.00
#
_symmetry.space_group_name_H-M   'P 1'
#
loop_
_entity.id
_entity.type
_entity.pdbx_description
1 polymer ?
#
loop_
_entity_poly.entity_id
_entity_poly.type
_entity_poly.pdbx_seq_one_letter_code
_entity_poly.pdbx_strand_id
1 'polypeptide(L)'
;AMLAVIGSYVYRVDPYFHYHKPDTGRYFYTLDNQRSQNDGICKHFDYDALVTGTSMTENFKISEVNALFGVNAIKVPYSGGTYKEINDNLVIAFQNNPNLKTVIRCLDYSKLLEEKDAMRNDLGKYPTYLYDSDPFNDVFYLFNKDVLFSRSYAMTLAAKEPGFQPGITSFDAYSRWQDHYTFGTQTVLQNGLDISPAGSAAHLSDADRETILANITQNVTSLADAHPGATFYYFFSPTLRPGGLPV
;
A
#
# COMPACT_ATOMS: atom_id res chain seq x y z
N ALA A 1 -17.98 -5.25 31.08
CA ALA A 1 -17.65 -3.83 31.33
C ALA A 1 -16.25 -3.49 30.81
N MET A 2 -15.17 -4.16 31.28
CA MET A 2 -13.77 -3.83 30.88
C MET A 2 -13.50 -3.94 29.39
N LEU A 3 -13.94 -5.02 28.74
CA LEU A 3 -13.75 -5.20 27.28
C LEU A 3 -14.46 -4.10 26.47
N ALA A 4 -15.65 -3.70 26.88
CA ALA A 4 -16.35 -2.60 26.21
C ALA A 4 -15.59 -1.26 26.31
N VAL A 5 -14.94 -1.01 27.46
CA VAL A 5 -14.10 0.20 27.65
C VAL A 5 -12.87 0.16 26.75
N ILE A 6 -12.19 -0.98 26.69
CA ILE A 6 -11.01 -1.17 25.83
C ILE A 6 -11.40 -1.02 24.36
N GLY A 7 -12.44 -1.72 23.89
CA GLY A 7 -12.89 -1.64 22.51
C GLY A 7 -13.33 -0.22 22.13
N SER A 8 -14.09 0.46 22.99
CA SER A 8 -14.48 1.86 22.76
C SER A 8 -13.29 2.83 22.72
N TYR A 9 -12.25 2.54 23.48
CA TYR A 9 -11.02 3.35 23.49
C TYR A 9 -10.25 3.17 22.17
N VAL A 10 -10.02 1.92 21.74
CA VAL A 10 -9.34 1.63 20.46
C VAL A 10 -10.15 2.19 19.30
N TYR A 11 -11.46 1.97 19.27
CA TYR A 11 -12.36 2.55 18.27
C TYR A 11 -12.23 4.07 18.16
N ARG A 12 -12.13 4.78 19.30
CA ARG A 12 -12.05 6.25 19.32
C ARG A 12 -10.70 6.78 18.83
N VAL A 13 -9.60 6.10 19.12
CA VAL A 13 -8.27 6.52 18.66
C VAL A 13 -8.04 6.10 17.22
N ASP A 14 -8.44 4.88 16.89
CA ASP A 14 -8.40 4.27 15.56
C ASP A 14 -7.09 4.48 14.79
N PRO A 15 -5.95 3.96 15.29
CA PRO A 15 -4.64 4.28 14.76
C PRO A 15 -4.40 3.81 13.33
N TYR A 16 -5.26 2.93 12.79
CA TYR A 16 -5.19 2.40 11.44
C TYR A 16 -6.36 2.82 10.54
N PHE A 17 -7.21 3.75 11.01
CA PHE A 17 -8.34 4.30 10.25
C PHE A 17 -9.39 3.26 9.85
N HIS A 18 -9.52 2.20 10.63
CA HIS A 18 -10.43 1.11 10.29
C HIS A 18 -11.90 1.54 10.31
N TYR A 19 -12.27 2.41 11.24
CA TYR A 19 -13.64 2.86 11.46
C TYR A 19 -13.95 4.27 10.97
N HIS A 20 -12.96 5.17 10.99
CA HIS A 20 -13.23 6.58 10.69
C HIS A 20 -11.97 7.36 10.25
N LYS A 21 -12.20 8.58 9.78
CA LYS A 21 -11.12 9.54 9.48
C LYS A 21 -10.26 9.80 10.72
N PRO A 22 -8.94 10.05 10.53
CA PRO A 22 -8.06 10.39 11.64
C PRO A 22 -8.46 11.70 12.32
N ASP A 23 -8.46 11.72 13.66
CA ASP A 23 -8.61 12.94 14.46
C ASP A 23 -7.27 13.71 14.52
N THR A 24 -6.89 14.32 13.40
CA THR A 24 -5.65 15.09 13.26
C THR A 24 -5.63 16.41 14.03
N GLY A 25 -6.72 16.76 14.68
CA GLY A 25 -6.77 17.88 15.63
C GLY A 25 -6.32 17.48 17.03
N ARG A 26 -6.26 16.19 17.32
CA ARG A 26 -5.97 15.65 18.66
C ARG A 26 -4.74 14.77 18.74
N TYR A 27 -4.54 13.92 17.75
CA TYR A 27 -3.46 12.94 17.71
C TYR A 27 -2.52 13.19 16.53
N PHE A 28 -1.32 12.63 16.60
CA PHE A 28 -0.46 12.50 15.44
C PHE A 28 -0.48 11.06 14.95
N TYR A 29 -0.87 10.87 13.69
CA TYR A 29 -0.93 9.56 13.05
C TYR A 29 0.31 9.32 12.20
N THR A 30 1.12 8.35 12.58
CA THR A 30 2.27 7.92 11.79
C THR A 30 1.82 6.92 10.74
N LEU A 31 2.11 7.20 9.46
CA LEU A 31 1.90 6.27 8.37
C LEU A 31 3.16 5.40 8.22
N ASP A 32 3.11 4.18 8.76
CA ASP A 32 4.26 3.26 8.82
C ASP A 32 3.87 1.77 8.72
N ASN A 33 2.58 1.46 8.61
CA ASN A 33 2.09 0.10 8.52
C ASN A 33 1.15 -0.07 7.31
N GLN A 34 1.75 -0.33 6.14
CA GLN A 34 1.04 -0.36 4.87
C GLN A 34 -0.17 -1.30 4.88
N ARG A 35 0.00 -2.55 5.34
CA ARG A 35 -1.05 -3.56 5.31
C ARG A 35 -2.18 -3.35 6.32
N SER A 36 -1.93 -2.56 7.36
CA SER A 36 -2.95 -2.26 8.37
C SER A 36 -3.59 -0.89 8.19
N GLN A 37 -3.00 0.00 7.38
CA GLN A 37 -3.48 1.38 7.23
C GLN A 37 -4.03 1.68 5.83
N ASN A 38 -3.55 0.99 4.78
CA ASN A 38 -3.92 1.34 3.41
C ASN A 38 -5.41 1.16 3.11
N ASP A 39 -6.07 0.15 3.68
CA ASP A 39 -7.51 -0.03 3.53
C ASP A 39 -8.29 1.11 4.18
N GLY A 40 -7.94 1.50 5.41
CA GLY A 40 -8.55 2.62 6.11
C GLY A 40 -8.30 3.96 5.42
N ILE A 41 -7.10 4.16 4.85
CA ILE A 41 -6.82 5.32 4.01
C ILE A 41 -7.77 5.35 2.81
N CYS A 42 -7.95 4.23 2.11
CA CYS A 42 -8.86 4.13 0.97
C CYS A 42 -10.33 4.33 1.35
N LYS A 43 -10.75 3.88 2.54
CA LYS A 43 -12.13 4.01 3.02
C LYS A 43 -12.50 5.43 3.45
N HIS A 44 -11.56 6.15 4.08
CA HIS A 44 -11.93 7.31 4.88
C HIS A 44 -11.29 8.63 4.48
N PHE A 45 -10.26 8.64 3.62
CA PHE A 45 -9.62 9.88 3.20
C PHE A 45 -10.35 10.52 2.00
N ASP A 46 -10.13 11.81 1.81
CA ASP A 46 -10.68 12.53 0.66
C ASP A 46 -9.62 12.57 -0.45
N TYR A 47 -9.92 11.97 -1.60
CA TYR A 47 -9.04 11.93 -2.77
C TYR A 47 -9.84 11.67 -4.05
N ASP A 48 -9.26 12.01 -5.21
CA ASP A 48 -9.78 11.67 -6.53
C ASP A 48 -8.76 10.91 -7.40
N ALA A 49 -7.55 10.74 -6.88
CA ALA A 49 -6.49 9.98 -7.49
C ALA A 49 -5.75 9.09 -6.46
N LEU A 50 -5.18 7.99 -6.93
CA LEU A 50 -4.50 7.01 -6.09
C LEU A 50 -3.24 6.49 -6.76
N VAL A 51 -2.11 6.54 -6.03
CA VAL A 51 -0.83 5.93 -6.44
C VAL A 51 -0.62 4.65 -5.65
N THR A 52 -0.42 3.53 -6.35
CA THR A 52 -0.20 2.22 -5.73
C THR A 52 0.77 1.34 -6.51
N GLY A 53 1.25 0.30 -5.88
CA GLY A 53 2.21 -0.66 -6.40
C GLY A 53 3.00 -1.26 -5.26
N THR A 54 4.14 -1.86 -5.58
CA THR A 54 5.07 -2.38 -4.57
C THR A 54 5.94 -1.27 -3.98
N SER A 55 7.07 -1.62 -3.36
CA SER A 55 8.05 -0.66 -2.82
C SER A 55 8.57 0.34 -3.87
N MET A 56 8.41 0.06 -5.15
CA MET A 56 8.81 0.98 -6.22
C MET A 56 7.97 2.27 -6.24
N THR A 57 6.76 2.24 -5.66
CA THR A 57 5.90 3.43 -5.55
C THR A 57 6.08 4.20 -4.24
N GLU A 58 6.82 3.68 -3.28
CA GLU A 58 7.03 4.32 -1.98
C GLU A 58 7.71 5.70 -2.09
N ASN A 59 8.60 5.86 -3.08
CA ASN A 59 9.33 7.11 -3.29
C ASN A 59 8.58 8.17 -4.09
N PHE A 60 7.37 7.88 -4.60
CA PHE A 60 6.56 8.90 -5.26
C PHE A 60 6.19 10.00 -4.28
N LYS A 61 6.40 11.24 -4.70
CA LYS A 61 5.91 12.42 -3.98
C LYS A 61 4.52 12.78 -4.48
N ILE A 62 3.57 12.72 -3.60
CA ILE A 62 2.17 12.98 -3.95
C ILE A 62 1.93 14.46 -4.25
N SER A 63 2.69 15.35 -3.64
CA SER A 63 2.68 16.77 -4.00
C SER A 63 3.05 17.01 -5.47
N GLU A 64 4.03 16.25 -6.01
CA GLU A 64 4.40 16.33 -7.43
C GLU A 64 3.33 15.70 -8.34
N VAL A 65 2.74 14.58 -7.94
CA VAL A 65 1.62 13.95 -8.67
C VAL A 65 0.43 14.92 -8.75
N ASN A 66 0.07 15.55 -7.64
CA ASN A 66 -1.01 16.53 -7.58
C ASN A 66 -0.76 17.71 -8.54
N ALA A 67 0.47 18.22 -8.55
CA ALA A 67 0.83 19.35 -9.41
C ALA A 67 0.82 18.97 -10.91
N LEU A 68 1.29 17.76 -11.25
CA LEU A 68 1.40 17.32 -12.65
C LEU A 68 0.06 16.91 -13.25
N PHE A 69 -0.81 16.27 -12.48
CA PHE A 69 -2.09 15.75 -12.97
C PHE A 69 -3.29 16.64 -12.62
N GLY A 70 -3.12 17.64 -11.76
CA GLY A 70 -4.21 18.51 -11.30
C GLY A 70 -5.23 17.76 -10.44
N VAL A 71 -4.77 16.85 -9.58
CA VAL A 71 -5.58 15.93 -8.78
C VAL A 71 -5.32 16.10 -7.28
N ASN A 72 -6.15 15.47 -6.48
CA ASN A 72 -5.92 15.25 -5.04
C ASN A 72 -5.63 13.78 -4.80
N ALA A 73 -4.36 13.40 -4.82
CA ALA A 73 -3.93 12.02 -4.75
C ALA A 73 -3.58 11.57 -3.33
N ILE A 74 -3.75 10.27 -3.09
CA ILE A 74 -3.17 9.53 -1.97
C ILE A 74 -2.15 8.52 -2.49
N LYS A 75 -1.29 8.02 -1.57
CA LYS A 75 -0.34 6.94 -1.86
C LYS A 75 -0.59 5.76 -0.93
N VAL A 76 -0.80 4.59 -1.50
CA VAL A 76 -1.04 3.33 -0.77
C VAL A 76 -0.17 2.21 -1.34
N PRO A 77 1.14 2.20 -1.02
CA PRO A 77 2.08 1.20 -1.50
C PRO A 77 1.99 -0.09 -0.68
N TYR A 78 2.46 -1.19 -1.27
CA TYR A 78 2.57 -2.49 -0.62
C TYR A 78 3.99 -3.04 -0.81
N SER A 79 4.90 -2.79 0.11
CA SER A 79 6.29 -3.27 0.03
C SER A 79 6.33 -4.79 -0.21
N GLY A 80 6.92 -5.19 -1.35
CA GLY A 80 6.93 -6.59 -1.82
C GLY A 80 5.54 -7.21 -2.01
N GLY A 81 4.50 -6.39 -2.14
CA GLY A 81 3.11 -6.85 -2.28
C GLY A 81 2.85 -7.64 -3.56
N THR A 82 1.85 -8.50 -3.50
CA THR A 82 1.35 -9.24 -4.66
C THR A 82 0.37 -8.39 -5.47
N TYR A 83 0.07 -8.80 -6.69
CA TYR A 83 -0.95 -8.11 -7.49
C TYR A 83 -2.34 -8.21 -6.85
N LYS A 84 -2.60 -9.31 -6.14
CA LYS A 84 -3.86 -9.51 -5.41
C LYS A 84 -4.00 -8.53 -4.24
N GLU A 85 -2.99 -8.38 -3.37
CA GLU A 85 -3.03 -7.44 -2.25
C GLU A 85 -3.34 -6.01 -2.72
N ILE A 86 -2.68 -5.60 -3.80
CA ILE A 86 -2.87 -4.27 -4.39
C ILE A 86 -4.28 -4.15 -4.98
N ASN A 87 -4.76 -5.18 -5.68
CA ASN A 87 -6.09 -5.18 -6.29
C ASN A 87 -7.21 -5.17 -5.24
N ASP A 88 -7.09 -5.98 -4.20
CA ASP A 88 -8.08 -6.02 -3.11
C ASP A 88 -8.25 -4.63 -2.47
N ASN A 89 -7.15 -3.90 -2.27
CA ASN A 89 -7.21 -2.54 -1.77
C ASN A 89 -7.81 -1.54 -2.77
N LEU A 90 -7.55 -1.70 -4.06
CA LEU A 90 -8.17 -0.89 -5.10
C LEU A 90 -9.69 -1.13 -5.18
N VAL A 91 -10.13 -2.39 -5.01
CA VAL A 91 -11.57 -2.71 -4.90
C VAL A 91 -12.20 -1.94 -3.74
N ILE A 92 -11.56 -1.93 -2.56
CA ILE A 92 -12.03 -1.14 -1.40
C ILE A 92 -12.08 0.35 -1.74
N ALA A 93 -11.06 0.88 -2.42
CA ALA A 93 -11.02 2.28 -2.82
C ALA A 93 -12.22 2.66 -3.70
N PHE A 94 -12.53 1.87 -4.74
CA PHE A 94 -13.67 2.13 -5.63
C PHE A 94 -15.02 1.91 -4.94
N GLN A 95 -15.11 0.97 -4.01
CA GLN A 95 -16.35 0.73 -3.25
C GLN A 95 -16.70 1.89 -2.31
N ASN A 96 -15.71 2.57 -1.76
CA ASN A 96 -15.89 3.59 -0.75
C ASN A 96 -15.74 5.03 -1.27
N ASN A 97 -15.09 5.22 -2.42
CA ASN A 97 -14.85 6.54 -2.98
C ASN A 97 -15.38 6.68 -4.42
N PRO A 98 -16.62 7.20 -4.61
CA PRO A 98 -17.17 7.42 -5.94
C PRO A 98 -16.47 8.53 -6.74
N ASN A 99 -15.61 9.33 -6.11
CA ASN A 99 -14.86 10.39 -6.74
C ASN A 99 -13.53 9.93 -7.34
N LEU A 100 -13.09 8.68 -7.08
CA LEU A 100 -11.84 8.14 -7.61
C LEU A 100 -11.91 8.04 -9.14
N LYS A 101 -11.09 8.83 -9.82
CA LYS A 101 -11.04 8.92 -11.29
C LYS A 101 -9.68 8.59 -11.88
N THR A 102 -8.63 8.61 -11.09
CA THR A 102 -7.27 8.38 -11.57
C THR A 102 -6.54 7.37 -10.69
N VAL A 103 -6.06 6.30 -11.30
CA VAL A 103 -5.22 5.30 -10.65
C VAL A 103 -3.88 5.23 -11.36
N ILE A 104 -2.80 5.47 -10.63
CA ILE A 104 -1.41 5.31 -11.11
C ILE A 104 -0.85 4.06 -10.42
N ARG A 105 -0.64 2.99 -11.20
CA ARG A 105 -0.24 1.70 -10.65
C ARG A 105 1.06 1.19 -11.27
N CYS A 106 2.06 0.97 -10.43
CA CYS A 106 3.27 0.28 -10.81
C CYS A 106 3.03 -1.23 -10.91
N LEU A 107 3.48 -1.82 -11.99
CA LEU A 107 3.51 -3.26 -12.23
C LEU A 107 4.96 -3.74 -12.14
N ASP A 108 5.23 -4.69 -11.25
CA ASP A 108 6.55 -5.28 -11.11
C ASP A 108 6.64 -6.60 -11.86
N TYR A 109 7.65 -6.73 -12.71
CA TYR A 109 7.90 -7.95 -13.49
C TYR A 109 8.02 -9.20 -12.61
N SER A 110 8.65 -9.06 -11.44
CA SER A 110 8.82 -10.17 -10.50
C SER A 110 7.51 -10.75 -9.97
N LYS A 111 6.42 -10.00 -10.09
CA LYS A 111 5.08 -10.38 -9.60
C LYS A 111 4.19 -10.99 -10.67
N LEU A 112 4.63 -10.99 -11.93
CA LEU A 112 3.85 -11.54 -13.03
C LEU A 112 3.63 -13.05 -12.92
N LEU A 113 4.68 -13.78 -12.49
CA LEU A 113 4.65 -15.25 -12.37
C LEU A 113 4.10 -15.75 -11.03
N GLU A 114 3.63 -14.86 -10.15
CA GLU A 114 2.93 -15.26 -8.94
C GLU A 114 1.51 -15.73 -9.27
N GLU A 115 1.04 -16.72 -8.53
CA GLU A 115 -0.35 -17.18 -8.63
C GLU A 115 -1.31 -16.01 -8.34
N LYS A 116 -2.42 -15.98 -9.07
CA LYS A 116 -3.39 -14.88 -9.01
C LYS A 116 -3.99 -14.62 -7.62
N ASP A 117 -4.01 -15.62 -6.75
CA ASP A 117 -4.51 -15.54 -5.38
C ASP A 117 -3.39 -15.47 -4.33
N ALA A 118 -2.14 -15.29 -4.77
CA ALA A 118 -1.01 -15.21 -3.88
C ALA A 118 -1.12 -14.00 -2.93
N MET A 119 -0.84 -14.26 -1.65
CA MET A 119 -0.75 -13.24 -0.59
C MET A 119 0.63 -13.34 0.08
N ARG A 120 1.19 -12.21 0.45
CA ARG A 120 2.48 -12.19 1.15
C ARG A 120 2.30 -12.50 2.63
N ASN A 121 2.72 -13.70 3.05
CA ASN A 121 2.61 -14.21 4.42
C ASN A 121 3.94 -14.30 5.18
N ASP A 122 5.06 -13.96 4.56
CA ASP A 122 6.40 -13.99 5.17
C ASP A 122 6.61 -12.89 6.22
N LEU A 123 5.78 -11.87 6.23
CA LEU A 123 5.75 -10.80 7.24
C LEU A 123 4.76 -11.05 8.39
N GLY A 124 4.25 -12.27 8.51
CA GLY A 124 3.18 -12.65 9.42
C GLY A 124 1.82 -12.80 8.73
N LYS A 125 0.80 -13.13 9.52
CA LYS A 125 -0.55 -13.31 8.98
C LYS A 125 -1.07 -11.97 8.41
N TYR A 126 -1.51 -11.99 7.16
CA TYR A 126 -2.14 -10.82 6.53
C TYR A 126 -3.39 -10.41 7.31
N PRO A 127 -3.59 -9.12 7.61
CA PRO A 127 -4.72 -8.66 8.43
C PRO A 127 -6.02 -8.58 7.63
N THR A 128 -6.50 -9.72 7.13
CA THR A 128 -7.70 -9.82 6.28
C THR A 128 -8.94 -9.24 6.93
N TYR A 129 -9.02 -9.27 8.26
CA TYR A 129 -10.10 -8.68 9.03
C TYR A 129 -10.25 -7.16 8.88
N LEU A 130 -9.23 -6.46 8.38
CA LEU A 130 -9.32 -5.04 8.07
C LEU A 130 -9.93 -4.78 6.69
N TYR A 131 -9.87 -5.79 5.81
CA TYR A 131 -10.23 -5.68 4.39
C TYR A 131 -11.63 -6.22 4.06
N ASP A 132 -12.37 -6.66 5.05
CA ASP A 132 -13.74 -7.13 4.90
C ASP A 132 -14.75 -6.20 5.59
N SER A 133 -16.01 -6.58 5.64
CA SER A 133 -17.09 -5.86 6.31
C SER A 133 -17.73 -6.66 7.45
N ASP A 134 -17.04 -7.70 7.95
CA ASP A 134 -17.54 -8.54 9.04
C ASP A 134 -17.18 -7.91 10.41
N PRO A 135 -18.14 -7.30 11.12
CA PRO A 135 -17.86 -6.65 12.40
C PRO A 135 -17.52 -7.66 13.51
N PHE A 136 -17.78 -8.96 13.32
CA PHE A 136 -17.48 -9.96 14.35
C PHE A 136 -16.00 -10.29 14.42
N ASN A 137 -15.24 -10.11 13.35
CA ASN A 137 -13.79 -10.32 13.34
C ASN A 137 -13.00 -9.08 13.77
N ASP A 138 -13.63 -7.92 13.92
CA ASP A 138 -13.03 -6.69 14.44
C ASP A 138 -12.42 -6.86 15.84
N VAL A 139 -12.79 -7.91 16.54
CA VAL A 139 -12.15 -8.29 17.81
C VAL A 139 -10.64 -8.46 17.68
N PHE A 140 -10.12 -8.85 16.48
CA PHE A 140 -8.70 -8.95 16.18
C PHE A 140 -8.01 -7.59 16.08
N TYR A 141 -8.76 -6.53 15.81
CA TYR A 141 -8.30 -5.15 15.85
C TYR A 141 -8.48 -4.52 17.24
N LEU A 142 -9.70 -4.52 17.74
CA LEU A 142 -10.09 -3.84 18.98
C LEU A 142 -9.35 -4.34 20.23
N PHE A 143 -8.97 -5.62 20.24
CA PHE A 143 -8.26 -6.25 21.36
C PHE A 143 -6.84 -6.68 21.02
N ASN A 144 -6.29 -6.18 19.90
CA ASN A 144 -4.90 -6.38 19.57
C ASN A 144 -4.02 -5.57 20.52
N LYS A 145 -3.06 -6.24 21.17
CA LYS A 145 -2.20 -5.60 22.16
C LYS A 145 -1.32 -4.49 21.54
N ASP A 146 -0.86 -4.67 20.29
CA ASP A 146 -0.02 -3.68 19.63
C ASP A 146 -0.85 -2.47 19.21
N VAL A 147 -2.07 -2.66 18.74
CA VAL A 147 -3.03 -1.59 18.46
C VAL A 147 -3.37 -0.83 19.74
N LEU A 148 -3.62 -1.55 20.84
CA LEU A 148 -3.99 -0.94 22.12
C LEU A 148 -2.81 -0.19 22.74
N PHE A 149 -1.66 -0.85 22.94
CA PHE A 149 -0.55 -0.30 23.72
C PHE A 149 0.46 0.45 22.86
N SER A 150 0.95 -0.18 21.79
CA SER A 150 2.01 0.39 20.98
C SER A 150 1.53 1.52 20.08
N ARG A 151 0.22 1.61 19.81
CA ARG A 151 -0.40 2.65 18.99
C ARG A 151 -1.32 3.55 19.80
N SER A 152 -2.52 3.12 20.15
CA SER A 152 -3.55 3.97 20.76
C SER A 152 -3.10 4.60 22.07
N TYR A 153 -2.49 3.83 22.97
CA TYR A 153 -2.02 4.34 24.25
C TYR A 153 -0.81 5.26 24.07
N ALA A 154 0.16 4.89 23.25
CA ALA A 154 1.32 5.74 22.95
C ALA A 154 0.91 7.09 22.34
N MET A 155 -0.03 7.08 21.36
CA MET A 155 -0.58 8.32 20.78
C MET A 155 -1.29 9.20 21.83
N THR A 156 -2.02 8.56 22.75
CA THR A 156 -2.72 9.27 23.84
C THR A 156 -1.74 9.88 24.84
N LEU A 157 -0.62 9.23 25.13
CA LEU A 157 0.44 9.78 25.98
C LEU A 157 1.15 10.94 25.27
N ALA A 158 1.56 10.74 24.03
CA ALA A 158 2.22 11.79 23.24
C ALA A 158 1.38 13.07 23.14
N ALA A 159 0.05 12.91 22.98
CA ALA A 159 -0.87 14.05 22.91
C ALA A 159 -0.97 14.89 24.21
N LYS A 160 -0.39 14.41 25.32
CA LYS A 160 -0.33 15.16 26.60
C LYS A 160 0.99 15.87 26.82
N GLU A 161 1.99 15.62 25.98
CA GLU A 161 3.31 16.21 26.12
C GLU A 161 3.28 17.71 25.79
N PRO A 162 3.99 18.56 26.56
CA PRO A 162 4.09 19.97 26.25
C PRO A 162 4.68 20.22 24.86
N GLY A 163 4.00 21.03 24.05
CA GLY A 163 4.44 21.35 22.69
C GLY A 163 4.11 20.30 21.64
N PHE A 164 3.33 19.27 21.99
CA PHE A 164 2.86 18.28 21.01
C PHE A 164 2.15 18.94 19.84
N GLN A 165 2.45 18.48 18.63
CA GLN A 165 1.81 18.93 17.40
C GLN A 165 0.98 17.78 16.83
N PRO A 166 -0.35 17.87 16.84
CA PRO A 166 -1.22 16.87 16.21
C PRO A 166 -1.10 16.95 14.69
N GLY A 167 -1.47 15.88 14.01
CA GLY A 167 -1.40 15.81 12.54
C GLY A 167 -1.32 14.38 12.01
N ILE A 168 -0.75 14.27 10.83
CA ILE A 168 -0.51 12.99 10.18
C ILE A 168 0.76 13.07 9.31
N THR A 169 1.46 11.95 9.16
CA THR A 169 2.56 11.85 8.20
C THR A 169 2.07 12.21 6.80
N SER A 170 2.77 13.09 6.11
CA SER A 170 2.42 13.44 4.74
C SER A 170 2.57 12.24 3.79
N PHE A 171 1.77 12.21 2.72
CA PHE A 171 1.93 11.17 1.70
C PHE A 171 3.27 11.27 0.94
N ASP A 172 3.95 12.40 0.96
CA ASP A 172 5.32 12.51 0.43
C ASP A 172 6.33 11.76 1.30
N ALA A 173 6.13 11.78 2.63
CA ALA A 173 7.00 11.10 3.58
C ALA A 173 6.62 9.64 3.82
N TYR A 174 5.36 9.25 3.53
CA TYR A 174 4.87 7.89 3.76
C TYR A 174 5.72 6.84 3.03
N SER A 175 6.36 5.95 3.80
CA SER A 175 7.21 4.86 3.31
C SER A 175 8.35 5.31 2.39
N ARG A 176 8.76 6.56 2.44
CA ARG A 176 9.83 7.08 1.58
C ARG A 176 11.19 6.62 2.09
N TRP A 177 11.94 5.92 1.25
CA TRP A 177 13.24 5.37 1.60
C TRP A 177 14.42 5.93 0.79
N GLN A 178 14.18 6.63 -0.31
CA GLN A 178 15.24 7.10 -1.21
C GLN A 178 16.30 7.99 -0.52
N ASP A 179 15.91 8.74 0.51
CA ASP A 179 16.82 9.64 1.21
C ASP A 179 17.87 8.88 2.07
N HIS A 180 17.66 7.57 2.26
CA HIS A 180 18.57 6.69 2.99
C HIS A 180 19.56 5.93 2.08
N TYR A 181 19.47 6.13 0.76
CA TYR A 181 20.28 5.41 -0.21
C TYR A 181 20.99 6.36 -1.17
N THR A 182 22.23 6.02 -1.51
CA THR A 182 22.96 6.67 -2.60
C THR A 182 22.74 5.88 -3.87
N PHE A 183 22.25 6.53 -4.91
CA PHE A 183 22.00 5.92 -6.21
C PHE A 183 23.20 6.13 -7.14
N GLY A 184 23.40 5.22 -8.07
CA GLY A 184 24.39 5.30 -9.13
C GLY A 184 25.13 4.01 -9.39
N THR A 185 25.86 3.96 -10.50
CA THR A 185 26.59 2.77 -10.96
C THR A 185 27.57 2.26 -9.92
N GLN A 186 28.28 3.14 -9.22
CA GLN A 186 29.25 2.73 -8.19
C GLN A 186 28.58 2.01 -7.02
N THR A 187 27.43 2.48 -6.57
CA THR A 187 26.67 1.84 -5.48
C THR A 187 26.18 0.45 -5.91
N VAL A 188 25.71 0.33 -7.14
CA VAL A 188 25.30 -0.96 -7.72
C VAL A 188 26.45 -1.95 -7.73
N LEU A 189 27.63 -1.54 -8.20
CA LEU A 189 28.83 -2.37 -8.25
C LEU A 189 29.34 -2.74 -6.85
N GLN A 190 29.36 -1.78 -5.91
CA GLN A 190 29.79 -2.01 -4.53
C GLN A 190 28.88 -3.00 -3.80
N ASN A 191 27.58 -3.03 -4.10
CA ASN A 191 26.63 -3.98 -3.55
C ASN A 191 26.69 -5.36 -4.24
N GLY A 192 27.65 -5.60 -5.13
CA GLY A 192 27.87 -6.89 -5.77
C GLY A 192 26.79 -7.27 -6.77
N LEU A 193 26.00 -6.30 -7.26
CA LEU A 193 25.01 -6.57 -8.30
C LEU A 193 25.73 -6.79 -9.63
N ASP A 194 25.42 -7.90 -10.29
CA ASP A 194 25.95 -8.23 -11.60
C ASP A 194 25.28 -7.35 -12.66
N ILE A 195 26.08 -6.48 -13.29
CA ILE A 195 25.65 -5.63 -14.39
C ILE A 195 26.03 -6.19 -15.76
N SER A 196 26.52 -7.44 -15.82
CA SER A 196 26.85 -8.10 -17.08
C SER A 196 25.64 -8.09 -18.03
N PRO A 197 25.85 -8.05 -19.34
CA PRO A 197 24.75 -8.18 -20.28
C PRO A 197 23.93 -9.45 -19.98
N ALA A 198 22.62 -9.32 -20.00
CA ALA A 198 21.73 -10.47 -19.82
C ALA A 198 22.13 -11.57 -20.83
N GLY A 199 22.20 -12.80 -20.35
CA GLY A 199 22.29 -13.99 -21.23
C GLY A 199 21.10 -14.07 -22.19
N SER A 200 21.02 -15.14 -22.97
CA SER A 200 19.86 -15.37 -23.84
C SER A 200 18.56 -15.32 -23.03
N ALA A 201 17.57 -14.60 -23.55
CA ALA A 201 16.26 -14.50 -22.90
C ALA A 201 15.71 -15.90 -22.63
N ALA A 202 15.28 -16.16 -21.40
CA ALA A 202 14.55 -17.37 -21.07
C ALA A 202 13.17 -17.32 -21.77
N HIS A 203 12.79 -18.40 -22.44
CA HIS A 203 11.45 -18.49 -23.02
C HIS A 203 10.45 -18.85 -21.93
N LEU A 204 9.34 -18.10 -21.86
CA LEU A 204 8.21 -18.45 -21.02
C LEU A 204 7.57 -19.75 -21.54
N SER A 205 7.34 -20.69 -20.63
CA SER A 205 6.54 -21.88 -20.93
C SER A 205 5.07 -21.50 -21.14
N ASP A 206 4.27 -22.40 -21.68
CA ASP A 206 2.82 -22.19 -21.81
C ASP A 206 2.17 -22.06 -20.42
N ALA A 207 2.63 -22.81 -19.42
CA ALA A 207 2.16 -22.71 -18.04
C ALA A 207 2.48 -21.33 -17.44
N ASP A 208 3.67 -20.77 -17.69
CA ASP A 208 4.01 -19.40 -17.25
C ASP A 208 3.08 -18.36 -17.88
N ARG A 209 2.77 -18.54 -19.18
CA ARG A 209 1.85 -17.64 -19.90
C ARG A 209 0.44 -17.70 -19.33
N GLU A 210 -0.05 -18.88 -18.99
CA GLU A 210 -1.36 -19.07 -18.36
C GLU A 210 -1.41 -18.42 -16.97
N THR A 211 -0.37 -18.61 -16.16
CA THR A 211 -0.25 -17.97 -14.83
C THR A 211 -0.25 -16.46 -14.95
N ILE A 212 0.58 -15.89 -15.84
CA ILE A 212 0.65 -14.45 -16.08
C ILE A 212 -0.72 -13.93 -16.51
N LEU A 213 -1.37 -14.59 -17.49
CA LEU A 213 -2.67 -14.15 -18.00
C LEU A 213 -3.74 -14.18 -16.92
N ALA A 214 -3.80 -15.24 -16.12
CA ALA A 214 -4.75 -15.36 -15.02
C ALA A 214 -4.54 -14.25 -13.97
N ASN A 215 -3.28 -13.99 -13.60
CA ASN A 215 -2.93 -12.97 -12.62
C ASN A 215 -3.26 -11.56 -13.13
N ILE A 216 -2.88 -11.22 -14.37
CA ILE A 216 -3.19 -9.90 -14.96
C ILE A 216 -4.70 -9.74 -15.12
N THR A 217 -5.40 -10.75 -15.63
CA THR A 217 -6.85 -10.67 -15.83
C THR A 217 -7.57 -10.40 -14.50
N GLN A 218 -7.27 -11.18 -13.47
CA GLN A 218 -7.95 -11.04 -12.18
C GLN A 218 -7.57 -9.75 -11.45
N ASN A 219 -6.28 -9.42 -11.42
CA ASN A 219 -5.75 -8.42 -10.47
C ASN A 219 -5.38 -7.08 -11.13
N VAL A 220 -5.49 -6.94 -12.45
CA VAL A 220 -5.14 -5.70 -13.15
C VAL A 220 -6.28 -5.23 -14.07
N THR A 221 -6.67 -6.05 -15.06
CA THR A 221 -7.59 -5.58 -16.09
C THR A 221 -9.06 -5.63 -15.68
N SER A 222 -9.50 -6.64 -14.93
CA SER A 222 -10.91 -6.76 -14.52
C SER A 222 -11.44 -5.54 -13.77
N LEU A 223 -10.60 -4.94 -12.92
CA LEU A 223 -11.00 -3.75 -12.17
C LEU A 223 -11.11 -2.52 -13.09
N ALA A 224 -10.20 -2.36 -14.05
CA ALA A 224 -10.26 -1.29 -15.02
C ALA A 224 -11.50 -1.42 -15.92
N ASP A 225 -11.81 -2.64 -16.36
CA ASP A 225 -13.01 -2.93 -17.16
C ASP A 225 -14.30 -2.64 -16.39
N ALA A 226 -14.31 -2.91 -15.07
CA ALA A 226 -15.44 -2.62 -14.19
C ALA A 226 -15.65 -1.12 -13.93
N HIS A 227 -14.62 -0.29 -14.13
CA HIS A 227 -14.65 1.15 -13.85
C HIS A 227 -14.26 2.01 -15.06
N PRO A 228 -15.05 1.98 -16.17
CA PRO A 228 -14.72 2.68 -17.41
C PRO A 228 -14.72 4.22 -17.29
N GLY A 229 -15.23 4.76 -16.18
CA GLY A 229 -15.19 6.19 -15.86
C GLY A 229 -13.90 6.65 -15.21
N ALA A 230 -13.00 5.72 -14.84
CA ALA A 230 -11.71 6.01 -14.26
C ALA A 230 -10.58 5.80 -15.28
N THR A 231 -9.52 6.59 -15.14
CA THR A 231 -8.31 6.45 -15.96
C THR A 231 -7.25 5.69 -15.18
N PHE A 232 -6.74 4.60 -15.75
CA PHE A 232 -5.68 3.79 -15.18
C PHE A 232 -4.37 4.02 -15.96
N TYR A 233 -3.35 4.50 -15.24
CA TYR A 233 -1.98 4.61 -15.74
C TYR A 233 -1.16 3.46 -15.19
N TYR A 234 -0.83 2.51 -16.05
CA TYR A 234 0.06 1.38 -15.71
C TYR A 234 1.47 1.65 -16.21
N PHE A 235 2.45 1.36 -15.39
CA PHE A 235 3.84 1.40 -15.79
C PHE A 235 4.63 0.28 -15.12
N PHE A 236 5.69 -0.17 -15.77
CA PHE A 236 6.65 -1.09 -15.16
C PHE A 236 7.76 -0.31 -14.49
N SER A 237 8.15 -0.76 -13.28
CA SER A 237 9.30 -0.18 -12.60
C SER A 237 10.58 -0.44 -13.41
N PRO A 238 11.51 0.55 -13.51
CA PRO A 238 12.80 0.29 -14.06
C PRO A 238 13.55 -0.69 -13.15
N THR A 239 13.89 -1.85 -13.66
CA THR A 239 14.71 -2.84 -12.97
C THR A 239 16.11 -2.85 -13.58
N LEU A 240 17.15 -2.86 -12.72
CA LEU A 240 18.45 -3.31 -13.16
C LEU A 240 18.29 -4.75 -13.63
N ARG A 241 18.80 -5.08 -14.80
CA ARG A 241 18.88 -6.45 -15.28
C ARG A 241 20.11 -7.15 -14.68
N PRO A 242 19.99 -7.96 -13.66
CA PRO A 242 20.91 -9.07 -13.45
C PRO A 242 20.35 -10.22 -14.28
N GLY A 243 21.11 -10.64 -15.28
CA GLY A 243 20.90 -11.81 -16.12
C GLY A 243 19.51 -12.44 -16.12
N GLY A 244 18.61 -12.01 -17.02
CA GLY A 244 17.60 -12.95 -17.45
C GLY A 244 16.15 -12.75 -17.10
N LEU A 245 15.61 -11.52 -17.07
CA LEU A 245 14.18 -11.40 -17.37
C LEU A 245 14.02 -11.10 -18.87
N PRO A 246 13.17 -11.82 -19.60
CA PRO A 246 12.90 -11.58 -21.02
C PRO A 246 12.26 -10.19 -21.20
N VAL A 247 12.65 -9.53 -22.27
CA VAL A 247 11.94 -8.37 -22.82
C VAL A 247 10.76 -8.87 -23.62
#